data_5c5b40e2783ddb9b382f767f476823dd
#
_entry.id   5c5b40e2783ddb9b382f767f476823dd
#
_cell.length_a   1.000
_cell.length_b   1.000
_cell.length_c   1.000
_cell.angle_alpha   90.00
_cell.angle_beta   90.00
_cell.angle_gamma   90.00
#
_symmetry.space_group_name_H-M   'P 1'
#
loop_
_entity.id
_entity.type
_entity.pdbx_description
1 polymer ?
#
loop_
_entity_poly.entity_id
_entity_poly.type
_entity_poly.pdbx_seq_one_letter_code
_entity_poly.pdbx_strand_id
1 'polypeptide(L)'
;EVVRMMQTLAGSPAVSDRDGFARGMKLYFESHDGQAVTCDDFAQAIADANPQSELARVLPQFKHWYAQAGTPRLWAQGEYDAQAQTYTLTLAQSCAATPGQSVKEPFVIPVNMALIDAQGHGLPLQLQGEAQALGHTRTLVLTQASETFVFVNVTRKPVHSLLRDFSAPVLLEAHLSDADQLLLLAHDSDAFNRWEAGQRLALNRALAFIASGADATKTPVLDE
;
A
#
# COMPACT_ATOMS: atom_id res chain seq x y z
N GLU A 1 -11.83 -6.97 1.07
CA GLU A 1 -10.49 -6.36 1.18
C GLU A 1 -10.11 -6.06 2.64
N VAL A 2 -11.05 -5.69 3.53
CA VAL A 2 -10.73 -5.46 4.96
C VAL A 2 -10.14 -6.73 5.59
N VAL A 3 -10.69 -7.91 5.28
CA VAL A 3 -10.16 -9.20 5.74
C VAL A 3 -8.74 -9.46 5.21
N ARG A 4 -8.44 -9.08 3.96
CA ARG A 4 -7.09 -9.17 3.40
C ARG A 4 -6.10 -8.28 4.16
N MET A 5 -6.50 -7.06 4.53
CA MET A 5 -5.67 -6.20 5.38
C MET A 5 -5.40 -6.84 6.75
N MET A 6 -6.39 -7.51 7.36
CA MET A 6 -6.17 -8.26 8.60
C MET A 6 -5.14 -9.38 8.40
N GLN A 7 -5.22 -10.12 7.29
CA GLN A 7 -4.23 -11.15 6.95
C GLN A 7 -2.82 -10.57 6.85
N THR A 8 -2.68 -9.42 6.17
CA THR A 8 -1.40 -8.71 6.04
C THR A 8 -0.86 -8.27 7.41
N LEU A 9 -1.73 -7.70 8.25
CA LEU A 9 -1.35 -7.15 9.55
C LEU A 9 -1.22 -8.20 10.67
N ALA A 10 -1.83 -9.38 10.51
CA ALA A 10 -1.70 -10.49 11.47
C ALA A 10 -0.37 -11.23 11.34
N GLY A 11 0.33 -11.07 10.20
CA GLY A 11 1.69 -11.56 10.02
C GLY A 11 2.72 -10.73 10.78
N SER A 12 3.95 -11.24 10.88
CA SER A 12 5.09 -10.46 11.34
C SER A 12 5.72 -9.72 10.17
N PRO A 13 6.13 -8.45 10.32
CA PRO A 13 6.87 -7.74 9.27
C PRO A 13 8.17 -8.43 8.85
N ALA A 14 8.75 -9.21 9.75
CA ALA A 14 10.02 -9.91 9.55
C ALA A 14 9.88 -11.36 9.03
N VAL A 15 8.69 -11.92 9.12
CA VAL A 15 8.39 -13.29 8.66
C VAL A 15 7.06 -13.23 7.94
N SER A 16 7.00 -13.72 6.71
CA SER A 16 5.74 -13.92 5.98
C SER A 16 4.93 -15.02 6.66
N ASP A 17 4.46 -14.74 7.88
CA ASP A 17 3.68 -15.65 8.71
C ASP A 17 2.23 -15.66 8.20
N ARG A 18 2.00 -16.39 7.11
CA ARG A 18 0.65 -16.70 6.64
C ARG A 18 -0.17 -17.44 7.69
N ASP A 19 0.50 -18.01 8.70
CA ASP A 19 -0.13 -18.77 9.75
C ASP A 19 -0.82 -17.90 10.82
N GLY A 20 -0.46 -16.61 10.91
CA GLY A 20 -1.11 -15.67 11.82
C GLY A 20 -2.61 -15.56 11.60
N PHE A 21 -3.03 -15.41 10.34
CA PHE A 21 -4.44 -15.37 9.99
C PHE A 21 -5.13 -16.72 10.23
N ALA A 22 -4.46 -17.84 9.92
CA ALA A 22 -4.99 -19.18 10.18
C ALA A 22 -5.20 -19.44 11.67
N ARG A 23 -4.26 -18.99 12.54
CA ARG A 23 -4.44 -19.04 14.00
C ARG A 23 -5.67 -18.23 14.45
N GLY A 24 -5.85 -17.04 13.89
CA GLY A 24 -7.01 -16.21 14.16
C GLY A 24 -8.32 -16.84 13.73
N MET A 25 -8.37 -17.43 12.54
CA MET A 25 -9.53 -18.17 12.05
C MET A 25 -9.88 -19.35 12.96
N LYS A 26 -8.87 -20.10 13.40
CA LYS A 26 -9.06 -21.20 14.34
C LYS A 26 -9.71 -20.70 15.65
N LEU A 27 -9.14 -19.67 16.27
CA LEU A 27 -9.68 -19.09 17.50
C LEU A 27 -11.13 -18.58 17.29
N TYR A 28 -11.39 -17.93 16.16
CA TYR A 28 -12.73 -17.43 15.82
C TYR A 28 -13.76 -18.57 15.78
N PHE A 29 -13.47 -19.67 15.09
CA PHE A 29 -14.38 -20.83 15.04
C PHE A 29 -14.52 -21.52 16.40
N GLU A 30 -13.43 -21.69 17.16
CA GLU A 30 -13.49 -22.30 18.50
C GLU A 30 -14.35 -21.49 19.48
N SER A 31 -14.35 -20.15 19.33
CA SER A 31 -15.05 -19.26 20.27
C SER A 31 -16.51 -18.97 19.86
N HIS A 32 -16.80 -19.01 18.54
CA HIS A 32 -18.04 -18.45 18.01
C HIS A 32 -18.84 -19.39 17.10
N ASP A 33 -18.46 -20.67 16.99
CA ASP A 33 -19.19 -21.62 16.15
C ASP A 33 -20.67 -21.72 16.59
N GLY A 34 -21.57 -21.64 15.62
CA GLY A 34 -23.02 -21.64 15.87
C GLY A 34 -23.60 -20.38 16.51
N GLN A 35 -22.81 -19.30 16.66
CA GLN A 35 -23.27 -18.04 17.27
C GLN A 35 -23.47 -16.96 16.19
N ALA A 36 -24.36 -16.00 16.46
CA ALA A 36 -24.48 -14.76 15.69
C ALA A 36 -23.49 -13.73 16.27
N VAL A 37 -22.49 -13.35 15.48
CA VAL A 37 -21.40 -12.46 15.88
C VAL A 37 -21.25 -11.28 14.93
N THR A 38 -20.45 -10.30 15.32
CA THR A 38 -20.19 -9.08 14.56
C THR A 38 -18.83 -9.15 13.84
N CYS A 39 -18.59 -8.21 12.92
CA CYS A 39 -17.26 -8.00 12.33
C CYS A 39 -16.21 -7.64 13.39
N ASP A 40 -16.65 -7.05 14.50
CA ASP A 40 -15.79 -6.67 15.62
C ASP A 40 -15.25 -7.91 16.34
N ASP A 41 -16.12 -8.90 16.61
CA ASP A 41 -15.73 -10.18 17.23
C ASP A 41 -14.74 -10.93 16.32
N PHE A 42 -14.95 -10.90 15.01
CA PHE A 42 -14.04 -11.50 14.04
C PHE A 42 -12.64 -10.85 14.08
N ALA A 43 -12.59 -9.51 14.01
CA ALA A 43 -11.33 -8.78 14.05
C ALA A 43 -10.60 -8.97 15.39
N GLN A 44 -11.35 -9.03 16.48
CA GLN A 44 -10.82 -9.28 17.82
C GLN A 44 -10.18 -10.67 17.90
N ALA A 45 -10.86 -11.72 17.42
CA ALA A 45 -10.32 -13.08 17.43
C ALA A 45 -9.01 -13.20 16.64
N ILE A 46 -8.90 -12.52 15.48
CA ILE A 46 -7.66 -12.49 14.70
C ILE A 46 -6.53 -11.83 15.49
N ALA A 47 -6.81 -10.71 16.16
CA ALA A 47 -5.81 -9.98 16.96
C ALA A 47 -5.40 -10.78 18.20
N ASP A 48 -6.35 -11.36 18.94
CA ASP A 48 -6.09 -12.13 20.15
C ASP A 48 -5.23 -13.38 19.91
N ALA A 49 -5.42 -14.03 18.76
CA ALA A 49 -4.57 -15.14 18.35
C ALA A 49 -3.15 -14.71 17.96
N ASN A 50 -2.91 -13.41 17.76
CA ASN A 50 -1.65 -12.85 17.30
C ASN A 50 -1.25 -11.59 18.12
N PRO A 51 -1.02 -11.70 19.44
CA PRO A 51 -0.86 -10.54 20.33
C PRO A 51 0.39 -9.69 20.04
N GLN A 52 1.36 -10.22 19.29
CA GLN A 52 2.57 -9.51 18.88
C GLN A 52 2.46 -8.92 17.45
N SER A 53 1.32 -9.06 16.79
CA SER A 53 1.12 -8.58 15.42
C SER A 53 0.84 -7.09 15.37
N GLU A 54 1.07 -6.50 14.19
CA GLU A 54 0.66 -5.12 13.92
C GLU A 54 -0.86 -4.94 14.08
N LEU A 55 -1.66 -5.94 13.67
CA LEU A 55 -3.11 -5.88 13.85
C LEU A 55 -3.50 -5.71 15.33
N ALA A 56 -2.89 -6.49 16.23
CA ALA A 56 -3.18 -6.38 17.65
C ALA A 56 -2.84 -4.99 18.21
N ARG A 57 -1.70 -4.42 17.75
CA ARG A 57 -1.25 -3.09 18.17
C ARG A 57 -2.21 -1.98 17.73
N VAL A 58 -2.78 -2.09 16.54
CA VAL A 58 -3.58 -1.02 15.90
C VAL A 58 -5.08 -1.33 15.84
N LEU A 59 -5.54 -2.42 16.45
CA LEU A 59 -6.91 -2.91 16.31
C LEU A 59 -8.00 -1.86 16.58
N PRO A 60 -7.92 -1.03 17.65
CA PRO A 60 -8.93 -0.01 17.91
C PRO A 60 -9.10 0.95 16.74
N GLN A 61 -8.00 1.41 16.14
CA GLN A 61 -8.01 2.28 14.98
C GLN A 61 -8.36 1.52 13.69
N PHE A 62 -7.93 0.27 13.53
CA PHE A 62 -8.29 -0.56 12.38
C PHE A 62 -9.81 -0.71 12.21
N LYS A 63 -10.56 -0.73 13.31
CA LYS A 63 -12.02 -0.78 13.30
C LYS A 63 -12.69 0.42 12.62
N HIS A 64 -11.97 1.50 12.33
CA HIS A 64 -12.47 2.59 11.48
C HIS A 64 -12.91 2.12 10.10
N TRP A 65 -12.32 1.03 9.56
CA TRP A 65 -12.75 0.42 8.31
C TRP A 65 -14.20 -0.09 8.33
N TYR A 66 -14.74 -0.38 9.52
CA TYR A 66 -16.14 -0.77 9.71
C TYR A 66 -17.02 0.40 10.15
N ALA A 67 -16.44 1.40 10.81
CA ALA A 67 -17.19 2.49 11.41
C ALA A 67 -17.29 3.74 10.52
N GLN A 68 -16.33 3.98 9.65
CA GLN A 68 -16.28 5.17 8.78
C GLN A 68 -16.62 4.82 7.34
N ALA A 69 -17.55 5.56 6.74
CA ALA A 69 -17.91 5.45 5.33
C ALA A 69 -16.91 6.21 4.45
N GLY A 70 -16.83 5.84 3.17
CA GLY A 70 -15.97 6.48 2.17
C GLY A 70 -14.71 5.69 1.88
N THR A 71 -14.05 6.03 0.75
CA THR A 71 -12.79 5.43 0.34
C THR A 71 -11.65 6.40 0.60
N PRO A 72 -10.63 6.01 1.40
CA PRO A 72 -9.48 6.87 1.65
C PRO A 72 -8.67 7.11 0.37
N ARG A 73 -8.08 8.31 0.27
CA ARG A 73 -7.03 8.65 -0.68
C ARG A 73 -5.69 8.51 0.01
N LEU A 74 -4.75 7.89 -0.67
CA LEU A 74 -3.36 7.76 -0.24
C LEU A 74 -2.48 8.54 -1.20
N TRP A 75 -1.89 9.61 -0.71
CA TRP A 75 -0.89 10.38 -1.45
C TRP A 75 0.52 9.88 -1.09
N ALA A 76 1.39 9.79 -2.07
CA ALA A 76 2.75 9.31 -1.90
C ALA A 76 3.76 10.19 -2.65
N GLN A 77 4.82 10.60 -1.93
CA GLN A 77 5.95 11.32 -2.50
C GLN A 77 7.25 10.66 -2.08
N GLY A 78 8.12 10.41 -3.06
CA GLY A 78 9.44 9.83 -2.84
C GLY A 78 10.55 10.81 -3.21
N GLU A 79 11.59 10.91 -2.37
CA GLU A 79 12.76 11.74 -2.60
C GLU A 79 14.04 10.91 -2.40
N TYR A 80 14.94 10.94 -3.38
CA TYR A 80 16.21 10.22 -3.34
C TYR A 80 17.38 11.17 -3.15
N ASP A 81 18.17 10.93 -2.12
CA ASP A 81 19.45 11.59 -1.89
C ASP A 81 20.59 10.63 -2.23
N ALA A 82 21.29 10.90 -3.34
CA ALA A 82 22.40 10.10 -3.81
C ALA A 82 23.65 10.21 -2.92
N GLN A 83 23.84 11.35 -2.24
CA GLN A 83 24.99 11.56 -1.36
C GLN A 83 24.81 10.85 -0.02
N ALA A 84 23.63 10.93 0.56
CA ALA A 84 23.29 10.22 1.78
C ALA A 84 22.92 8.74 1.53
N GLN A 85 22.71 8.36 0.28
CA GLN A 85 22.17 7.04 -0.11
C GLN A 85 20.86 6.71 0.62
N THR A 86 19.98 7.69 0.70
CA THR A 86 18.68 7.54 1.34
C THR A 86 17.54 7.73 0.35
N TYR A 87 16.43 7.05 0.63
CA TYR A 87 15.16 7.29 -0.04
C TYR A 87 14.10 7.61 1.01
N THR A 88 13.55 8.81 0.93
CA THR A 88 12.52 9.28 1.84
C THR A 88 11.16 9.15 1.17
N LEU A 89 10.27 8.34 1.75
CA LEU A 89 8.90 8.14 1.29
C LEU A 89 7.94 8.80 2.28
N THR A 90 7.25 9.84 1.86
CA THR A 90 6.17 10.47 2.62
C THR A 90 4.84 9.95 2.12
N LEU A 91 4.04 9.41 3.02
CA LEU A 91 2.68 8.94 2.79
C LEU A 91 1.71 9.83 3.56
N ALA A 92 0.64 10.28 2.90
CA ALA A 92 -0.43 11.04 3.53
C ALA A 92 -1.79 10.46 3.14
N GLN A 93 -2.74 10.46 4.07
CA GLN A 93 -4.09 9.96 3.83
C GLN A 93 -5.15 11.01 4.11
N SER A 94 -6.25 10.93 3.39
CA SER A 94 -7.46 11.70 3.64
C SER A 94 -8.68 10.88 3.22
N CYS A 95 -9.82 11.16 3.87
CA CYS A 95 -11.10 10.61 3.45
C CYS A 95 -12.14 11.73 3.43
N ALA A 96 -12.89 11.85 2.33
CA ALA A 96 -13.89 12.88 2.18
C ALA A 96 -15.02 12.72 3.18
N ALA A 97 -15.61 13.85 3.62
CA ALA A 97 -16.81 13.85 4.43
C ALA A 97 -17.96 13.11 3.71
N THR A 98 -18.74 12.39 4.47
CA THR A 98 -19.94 11.69 3.99
C THR A 98 -21.16 12.10 4.82
N PRO A 99 -22.41 11.90 4.35
CA PRO A 99 -23.60 12.21 5.13
C PRO A 99 -23.53 11.56 6.52
N GLY A 100 -23.74 12.37 7.56
CA GLY A 100 -23.64 11.95 8.96
C GLY A 100 -22.23 11.78 9.52
N GLN A 101 -21.16 11.93 8.70
CA GLN A 101 -19.77 11.80 9.10
C GLN A 101 -18.92 12.89 8.45
N SER A 102 -19.01 14.10 8.98
CA SER A 102 -18.30 15.29 8.48
C SER A 102 -16.80 15.29 8.80
N VAL A 103 -16.41 14.61 9.87
CA VAL A 103 -15.00 14.44 10.28
C VAL A 103 -14.63 12.97 10.12
N LYS A 104 -13.42 12.73 9.62
CA LYS A 104 -12.86 11.39 9.44
C LYS A 104 -11.53 11.29 10.19
N GLU A 105 -11.41 10.27 11.00
CA GLU A 105 -10.16 9.90 11.64
C GLU A 105 -9.27 9.12 10.66
N PRO A 106 -7.94 9.16 10.79
CA PRO A 106 -7.04 8.37 9.96
C PRO A 106 -7.35 6.87 10.03
N PHE A 107 -7.29 6.22 8.88
CA PHE A 107 -7.40 4.75 8.79
C PHE A 107 -6.04 4.10 9.07
N VAL A 108 -6.05 2.83 9.42
CA VAL A 108 -4.86 1.97 9.36
C VAL A 108 -4.74 1.45 7.93
N ILE A 109 -3.71 1.87 7.22
CA ILE A 109 -3.49 1.47 5.82
C ILE A 109 -2.19 0.67 5.72
N PRO A 110 -2.25 -0.66 5.51
CA PRO A 110 -1.05 -1.44 5.20
C PRO A 110 -0.62 -1.18 3.76
N VAL A 111 0.58 -0.68 3.58
CA VAL A 111 1.16 -0.37 2.28
C VAL A 111 2.29 -1.34 1.98
N ASN A 112 2.00 -2.42 1.25
CA ASN A 112 3.03 -3.29 0.73
C ASN A 112 3.80 -2.55 -0.36
N MET A 113 5.12 -2.53 -0.25
CA MET A 113 5.96 -1.75 -1.16
C MET A 113 7.26 -2.44 -1.53
N ALA A 114 7.82 -2.01 -2.65
CA ALA A 114 9.19 -2.28 -3.07
C ALA A 114 9.83 -0.99 -3.61
N LEU A 115 11.15 -0.96 -3.65
CA LEU A 115 11.94 0.01 -4.40
C LEU A 115 12.59 -0.71 -5.58
N ILE A 116 12.38 -0.22 -6.80
CA ILE A 116 12.84 -0.86 -8.03
C ILE A 116 13.85 0.05 -8.71
N ASP A 117 15.06 -0.46 -9.03
CA ASP A 117 16.09 0.30 -9.73
C ASP A 117 15.78 0.45 -11.24
N ALA A 118 16.57 1.26 -11.93
CA ALA A 118 16.40 1.51 -13.36
C ALA A 118 16.62 0.26 -14.25
N GLN A 119 17.13 -0.84 -13.71
CA GLN A 119 17.28 -2.13 -14.37
C GLN A 119 16.13 -3.09 -14.07
N GLY A 120 15.16 -2.65 -13.26
CA GLY A 120 14.01 -3.46 -12.85
C GLY A 120 14.25 -4.40 -11.68
N HIS A 121 15.39 -4.26 -10.97
CA HIS A 121 15.68 -5.08 -9.80
C HIS A 121 15.12 -4.45 -8.53
N GLY A 122 14.49 -5.26 -7.69
CA GLY A 122 14.08 -4.84 -6.36
C GLY A 122 15.29 -4.58 -5.46
N LEU A 123 15.32 -3.43 -4.79
CA LEU A 123 16.38 -3.08 -3.85
C LEU A 123 16.09 -3.64 -2.46
N PRO A 124 17.13 -3.98 -1.67
CA PRO A 124 16.95 -4.32 -0.27
C PRO A 124 16.34 -3.14 0.51
N LEU A 125 15.36 -3.42 1.37
CA LEU A 125 14.63 -2.41 2.12
C LEU A 125 15.08 -2.39 3.58
N GLN A 126 15.78 -1.34 3.97
CA GLN A 126 16.21 -1.09 5.34
C GLN A 126 15.70 0.29 5.78
N LEU A 127 14.85 0.35 6.79
CA LEU A 127 14.47 1.62 7.40
C LEU A 127 15.59 2.16 8.30
N GLN A 128 15.63 3.46 8.43
CA GLN A 128 16.52 4.12 9.39
C GLN A 128 16.27 3.59 10.81
N GLY A 129 17.34 3.18 11.48
CA GLY A 129 17.29 2.59 12.81
C GLY A 129 17.24 1.05 12.82
N GLU A 130 17.00 0.39 11.70
CA GLU A 130 17.11 -1.07 11.59
C GLU A 130 18.56 -1.52 11.42
N ALA A 131 18.91 -2.67 12.01
CA ALA A 131 20.25 -3.22 11.92
C ALA A 131 20.59 -3.76 10.52
N GLN A 132 19.58 -4.20 9.76
CA GLN A 132 19.73 -4.78 8.43
C GLN A 132 18.46 -4.65 7.61
N ALA A 133 18.57 -4.85 6.29
CA ALA A 133 17.43 -4.90 5.38
C ALA A 133 16.54 -6.11 5.67
N LEU A 134 15.22 -5.94 5.56
CA LEU A 134 14.21 -6.98 5.77
C LEU A 134 13.66 -7.54 4.43
N GLY A 135 14.50 -7.66 3.41
CA GLY A 135 14.09 -8.18 2.10
C GLY A 135 13.86 -7.09 1.05
N HIS A 136 13.19 -7.44 -0.05
CA HIS A 136 12.95 -6.55 -1.20
C HIS A 136 11.49 -6.05 -1.28
N THR A 137 10.64 -6.57 -0.42
CA THR A 137 9.25 -6.13 -0.23
C THR A 137 8.98 -6.04 1.26
N ARG A 138 8.28 -5.01 1.68
CA ARG A 138 7.86 -4.86 3.07
C ARG A 138 6.51 -4.18 3.17
N THR A 139 5.85 -4.34 4.32
CA THR A 139 4.63 -3.62 4.67
C THR A 139 4.98 -2.42 5.54
N LEU A 140 4.62 -1.22 5.08
CA LEU A 140 4.54 -0.03 5.93
C LEU A 140 3.12 0.07 6.47
N VAL A 141 2.96 0.47 7.73
CA VAL A 141 1.64 0.63 8.34
C VAL A 141 1.41 2.10 8.63
N LEU A 142 0.64 2.76 7.76
CA LEU A 142 0.27 4.16 7.92
C LEU A 142 -0.89 4.25 8.92
N THR A 143 -0.69 4.97 10.02
CA THR A 143 -1.66 5.16 11.10
C THR A 143 -2.03 6.62 11.33
N GLN A 144 -1.19 7.54 10.86
CA GLN A 144 -1.39 8.97 11.00
C GLN A 144 -1.92 9.59 9.70
N ALA A 145 -2.36 10.84 9.77
CA ALA A 145 -2.74 11.60 8.58
C ALA A 145 -1.57 11.76 7.60
N SER A 146 -0.33 11.80 8.12
CA SER A 146 0.90 11.79 7.32
C SER A 146 2.04 11.16 8.12
N GLU A 147 2.82 10.31 7.46
CA GLU A 147 4.04 9.69 8.01
C GLU A 147 5.15 9.66 6.96
N THR A 148 6.39 9.73 7.44
CA THR A 148 7.58 9.69 6.60
C THR A 148 8.44 8.50 6.97
N PHE A 149 8.83 7.73 5.96
CA PHE A 149 9.67 6.53 6.07
C PHE A 149 10.99 6.78 5.37
N VAL A 150 12.11 6.67 6.08
CA VAL A 150 13.45 6.87 5.51
C VAL A 150 14.12 5.53 5.33
N PHE A 151 14.39 5.18 4.08
CA PHE A 151 15.18 4.01 3.71
C PHE A 151 16.64 4.41 3.59
N VAL A 152 17.53 3.60 4.14
CA VAL A 152 18.99 3.79 4.12
C VAL A 152 19.67 2.74 3.24
N ASN A 153 20.93 2.98 2.86
CA ASN A 153 21.72 2.11 1.99
C ASN A 153 21.10 1.93 0.59
N VAL A 154 20.36 2.94 0.14
CA VAL A 154 19.77 2.98 -1.20
C VAL A 154 20.83 3.52 -2.17
N THR A 155 21.58 2.63 -2.82
CA THR A 155 22.75 2.97 -3.64
C THR A 155 22.43 3.49 -5.04
N ARG A 156 21.16 3.40 -5.47
CA ARG A 156 20.69 3.81 -6.80
C ARG A 156 19.33 4.48 -6.67
N LYS A 157 19.07 5.46 -7.54
CA LYS A 157 17.74 6.11 -7.59
C LYS A 157 16.67 5.05 -7.93
N PRO A 158 15.70 4.83 -7.03
CA PRO A 158 14.64 3.86 -7.26
C PRO A 158 13.35 4.53 -7.74
N VAL A 159 12.46 3.70 -8.28
CA VAL A 159 11.03 3.97 -8.38
C VAL A 159 10.31 3.16 -7.30
N HIS A 160 9.39 3.79 -6.56
CA HIS A 160 8.59 3.08 -5.57
C HIS A 160 7.39 2.37 -6.23
N SER A 161 7.21 1.10 -5.87
CA SER A 161 6.03 0.29 -6.19
C SER A 161 5.21 0.15 -4.91
N LEU A 162 3.99 0.70 -4.88
CA LEU A 162 3.15 0.79 -3.69
C LEU A 162 1.86 -0.02 -3.84
N LEU A 163 1.26 -0.42 -2.71
CA LEU A 163 0.03 -1.23 -2.64
C LEU A 163 0.15 -2.57 -3.37
N ARG A 164 1.34 -3.14 -3.36
CA ARG A 164 1.62 -4.45 -3.96
C ARG A 164 0.67 -5.50 -3.40
N ASP A 165 0.28 -6.46 -4.24
CA ASP A 165 -0.72 -7.47 -3.91
C ASP A 165 -2.06 -6.87 -3.44
N PHE A 166 -2.37 -5.65 -3.91
CA PHE A 166 -3.57 -4.90 -3.54
C PHE A 166 -3.76 -4.82 -2.01
N SER A 167 -2.71 -4.39 -1.30
CA SER A 167 -2.62 -4.46 0.16
C SER A 167 -3.64 -3.62 0.91
N ALA A 168 -4.25 -2.61 0.27
CA ALA A 168 -5.34 -1.82 0.84
C ALA A 168 -6.26 -1.23 -0.24
N PRO A 169 -7.59 -1.15 0.00
CA PRO A 169 -8.57 -0.62 -0.94
C PRO A 169 -8.65 0.91 -0.86
N VAL A 170 -7.60 1.58 -1.31
CA VAL A 170 -7.49 3.05 -1.29
C VAL A 170 -7.24 3.60 -2.69
N LEU A 171 -7.53 4.88 -2.89
CA LEU A 171 -7.20 5.60 -4.12
C LEU A 171 -5.77 6.13 -4.01
N LEU A 172 -4.83 5.51 -4.73
CA LEU A 172 -3.42 5.92 -4.72
C LEU A 172 -3.18 7.10 -5.65
N GLU A 173 -2.59 8.16 -5.12
CA GLU A 173 -2.08 9.34 -5.82
C GLU A 173 -0.54 9.38 -5.66
N ALA A 174 0.16 8.62 -6.50
CA ALA A 174 1.62 8.66 -6.62
C ALA A 174 1.97 9.39 -7.91
N HIS A 175 2.71 10.50 -7.79
CA HIS A 175 3.11 11.30 -8.95
C HIS A 175 4.36 10.71 -9.60
N LEU A 176 4.19 9.57 -10.28
CA LEU A 176 5.24 8.93 -11.07
C LEU A 176 5.26 9.51 -12.48
N SER A 177 6.46 9.71 -13.04
CA SER A 177 6.62 10.10 -14.44
C SER A 177 6.20 8.95 -15.38
N ASP A 178 5.97 9.27 -16.66
CA ASP A 178 5.70 8.24 -17.68
C ASP A 178 6.85 7.22 -17.77
N ALA A 179 8.10 7.67 -17.59
CA ALA A 179 9.26 6.78 -17.57
C ALA A 179 9.24 5.82 -16.36
N ASP A 180 8.82 6.31 -15.18
CA ASP A 180 8.66 5.47 -13.99
C ASP A 180 7.52 4.46 -14.18
N GLN A 181 6.40 4.88 -14.78
CA GLN A 181 5.28 3.99 -15.09
C GLN A 181 5.70 2.90 -16.11
N LEU A 182 6.48 3.25 -17.14
CA LEU A 182 7.01 2.28 -18.09
C LEU A 182 7.96 1.29 -17.43
N LEU A 183 8.81 1.75 -16.49
CA LEU A 183 9.68 0.88 -15.71
C LEU A 183 8.86 -0.13 -14.89
N LEU A 184 7.83 0.33 -14.17
CA LEU A 184 6.97 -0.55 -13.39
C LEU A 184 6.19 -1.52 -14.28
N LEU A 185 5.63 -1.05 -15.41
CA LEU A 185 4.93 -1.91 -16.38
C LEU A 185 5.83 -3.04 -16.90
N ALA A 186 7.09 -2.73 -17.19
CA ALA A 186 8.03 -3.70 -17.75
C ALA A 186 8.59 -4.67 -16.70
N HIS A 187 8.89 -4.20 -15.50
CA HIS A 187 9.80 -4.89 -14.57
C HIS A 187 9.22 -5.14 -13.18
N ASP A 188 8.09 -4.54 -12.77
CA ASP A 188 7.56 -4.84 -11.45
C ASP A 188 7.26 -6.34 -11.32
N SER A 189 7.69 -6.97 -10.25
CA SER A 189 7.38 -8.38 -9.98
C SER A 189 5.93 -8.57 -9.51
N ASP A 190 5.23 -7.50 -9.10
CA ASP A 190 3.82 -7.54 -8.75
C ASP A 190 2.94 -7.38 -9.99
N ALA A 191 2.14 -8.40 -10.29
CA ALA A 191 1.32 -8.43 -11.50
C ALA A 191 0.23 -7.36 -11.52
N PHE A 192 -0.34 -7.03 -10.34
CA PHE A 192 -1.35 -5.98 -10.24
C PHE A 192 -0.74 -4.61 -10.49
N ASN A 193 0.42 -4.31 -9.88
CA ASN A 193 1.10 -3.02 -10.08
C ASN A 193 1.59 -2.84 -11.52
N ARG A 194 2.02 -3.91 -12.19
CA ARG A 194 2.32 -3.85 -13.64
C ARG A 194 1.10 -3.44 -14.45
N TRP A 195 -0.03 -4.08 -14.21
CA TRP A 195 -1.29 -3.75 -14.88
C TRP A 195 -1.72 -2.32 -14.59
N GLU A 196 -1.69 -1.89 -13.32
CA GLU A 196 -2.06 -0.55 -12.90
C GLU A 196 -1.18 0.54 -13.53
N ALA A 197 0.14 0.30 -13.61
CA ALA A 197 1.08 1.21 -14.28
C ALA A 197 0.72 1.37 -15.76
N GLY A 198 0.38 0.29 -16.46
CA GLY A 198 -0.09 0.35 -17.84
C GLY A 198 -1.40 1.12 -18.01
N GLN A 199 -2.38 0.91 -17.11
CA GLN A 199 -3.65 1.64 -17.13
C GLN A 199 -3.45 3.15 -16.92
N ARG A 200 -2.61 3.52 -15.93
CA ARG A 200 -2.29 4.93 -15.64
C ARG A 200 -1.59 5.60 -16.82
N LEU A 201 -0.61 4.92 -17.41
CA LEU A 201 0.10 5.44 -18.58
C LEU A 201 -0.87 5.68 -19.75
N ALA A 202 -1.71 4.70 -20.07
CA ALA A 202 -2.71 4.83 -21.15
C ALA A 202 -3.70 5.95 -20.88
N LEU A 203 -4.19 6.08 -19.63
CA LEU A 203 -5.11 7.16 -19.25
C LEU A 203 -4.44 8.53 -19.36
N ASN A 204 -3.22 8.69 -18.84
CA ASN A 204 -2.47 9.94 -18.90
C ASN A 204 -2.26 10.40 -20.36
N ARG A 205 -1.88 9.45 -21.23
CA ARG A 205 -1.73 9.71 -22.67
C ARG A 205 -3.03 10.11 -23.34
N ALA A 206 -4.13 9.41 -23.05
CA ALA A 206 -5.44 9.74 -23.59
C ALA A 206 -5.91 11.14 -23.14
N LEU A 207 -5.73 11.47 -21.85
CA LEU A 207 -6.10 12.81 -21.32
C LEU A 207 -5.22 13.92 -21.91
N ALA A 208 -3.92 13.69 -22.04
CA ALA A 208 -3.01 14.65 -22.70
C ALA A 208 -3.37 14.86 -24.15
N PHE A 209 -3.74 13.81 -24.89
CA PHE A 209 -4.20 13.89 -26.26
C PHE A 209 -5.48 14.73 -26.37
N ILE A 210 -6.48 14.48 -25.54
CA ILE A 210 -7.73 15.26 -25.50
C ILE A 210 -7.43 16.72 -25.17
N ALA A 211 -6.58 16.98 -24.18
CA ALA A 211 -6.22 18.35 -23.77
C ALA A 211 -5.48 19.13 -24.88
N SER A 212 -4.71 18.43 -25.72
CA SER A 212 -4.00 19.06 -26.85
C SER A 212 -4.92 19.50 -27.99
N GLY A 213 -6.19 19.06 -28.02
CA GLY A 213 -7.12 19.27 -29.13
C GLY A 213 -6.70 18.55 -30.43
N ALA A 214 -5.81 17.57 -30.34
CA ALA A 214 -5.32 16.83 -31.49
C ALA A 214 -6.44 16.01 -32.16
N ASP A 215 -6.34 15.84 -33.48
CA ASP A 215 -7.29 15.06 -34.26
C ASP A 215 -6.86 13.58 -34.29
N ALA A 216 -7.66 12.72 -33.66
CA ALA A 216 -7.40 11.27 -33.56
C ALA A 216 -7.28 10.58 -34.93
N THR A 217 -7.76 11.21 -36.01
CA THR A 217 -7.61 10.66 -37.37
C THR A 217 -6.24 10.96 -37.99
N LYS A 218 -5.46 11.87 -37.38
CA LYS A 218 -4.19 12.38 -37.94
C LYS A 218 -3.00 12.13 -37.02
N THR A 219 -3.25 11.90 -35.75
CA THR A 219 -2.18 11.75 -34.72
C THR A 219 -2.42 10.48 -33.93
N PRO A 220 -1.49 9.52 -33.86
CA PRO A 220 -1.64 8.35 -33.03
C PRO A 220 -1.66 8.74 -31.55
N VAL A 221 -2.55 8.12 -30.78
CA VAL A 221 -2.67 8.35 -29.33
C VAL A 221 -1.52 7.70 -28.57
N LEU A 222 -1.03 6.58 -29.09
CA LEU A 222 0.11 5.85 -28.56
C LEU A 222 1.20 5.77 -29.62
N ASP A 223 2.42 6.12 -29.28
CA ASP A 223 3.59 5.85 -30.10
C ASP A 223 3.91 4.34 -30.00
N GLU A 224 4.36 3.73 -31.09
CA GLU A 224 4.79 2.32 -31.14
C GLU A 224 6.02 2.05 -30.27
#